data_78f8b46044751549121d0323e1a620a9
#
_entry.id   78f8b46044751549121d0323e1a620a9
#
_cell.length_a   1.000
_cell.length_b   1.000
_cell.length_c   1.000
_cell.angle_alpha   90.00
_cell.angle_beta   90.00
_cell.angle_gamma   90.00
#
_symmetry.space_group_name_H-M   'P 1'
#
loop_
_entity.id
_entity.type
_entity.pdbx_description
1 polymer ?
#
loop_
_entity_poly.entity_id
_entity_poly.type
_entity_poly.pdbx_seq_one_letter_code
_entity_poly.pdbx_strand_id
1 'polypeptide(L)'
;MGTTPSGTHIRKGDTVRLSWRSNCGVYGTWKKDEKVLAHGGRVSISHKDFKHFSLEVKDARQEDEGNYTLELSNRKARVSGSAAVTLLEFDTEWRGLFLAETDEVKKTLEAFKVSNSEVRCLRFLLQGPVGVGKSSIINTINSVFQGQMVNLTPTDAATGKSHTIAYQAYPIEDAQKKSLPFVFNDIMGLENEKESGALIADIISALKGRVKDGYKFNASSALTETDFHYNSAPSLADKVHCLVTVIHANNIFLFTEEDDAIQKMKQVRKAARDLGVPDVVFMTHVDHCCPLVKKDLNNIYLSKRIKAAMQRCSDLVGVPMNCIFPVKNYHQETKGDAKTECLILHALDKAVKSADDFVRVKSSN
;
A
#
# COMPACT_ATOMS: atom_id res chain seq x y z
N MET A 1 -30.82 7.71 22.44
CA MET A 1 -29.93 6.66 21.88
C MET A 1 -28.52 7.04 22.26
N GLY A 2 -27.80 6.21 23.00
CA GLY A 2 -26.39 6.47 23.33
C GLY A 2 -25.52 6.13 22.11
N THR A 3 -24.45 6.87 21.91
CA THR A 3 -23.45 6.57 20.87
C THR A 3 -22.75 5.27 21.22
N THR A 4 -22.81 4.28 20.33
CA THR A 4 -21.99 3.05 20.39
C THR A 4 -20.53 3.45 20.25
N PRO A 5 -19.62 3.02 21.14
CA PRO A 5 -18.20 3.21 20.90
C PRO A 5 -17.80 2.44 19.65
N SER A 6 -17.14 3.09 18.73
CA SER A 6 -16.43 2.45 17.63
C SER A 6 -15.38 1.49 18.20
N GLY A 7 -15.08 0.41 17.49
CA GLY A 7 -14.10 -0.60 17.92
C GLY A 7 -12.81 0.04 18.46
N THR A 8 -12.33 -0.48 19.57
CA THR A 8 -11.14 0.04 20.25
C THR A 8 -9.94 -0.85 19.95
N HIS A 9 -8.91 -0.28 19.36
CA HIS A 9 -7.63 -0.94 19.14
C HIS A 9 -6.65 -0.55 20.24
N ILE A 10 -6.09 -1.52 20.92
CA ILE A 10 -5.19 -1.33 22.07
C ILE A 10 -3.92 -2.16 21.93
N ARG A 11 -2.86 -1.79 22.64
CA ARG A 11 -1.61 -2.56 22.71
C ARG A 11 -1.66 -3.52 23.90
N LYS A 12 -0.88 -4.61 23.79
CA LYS A 12 -0.60 -5.46 24.95
C LYS A 12 0.02 -4.62 26.08
N GLY A 13 -0.51 -4.76 27.29
CA GLY A 13 -0.11 -3.96 28.45
C GLY A 13 -0.86 -2.65 28.65
N ASP A 14 -1.55 -2.13 27.62
CA ASP A 14 -2.39 -0.93 27.74
C ASP A 14 -3.64 -1.19 28.58
N THR A 15 -4.41 -0.15 28.84
CA THR A 15 -5.71 -0.27 29.52
C THR A 15 -6.83 -0.13 28.49
N VAL A 16 -7.68 -1.15 28.38
CA VAL A 16 -8.97 -1.05 27.66
C VAL A 16 -9.86 -0.10 28.43
N ARG A 17 -10.40 0.93 27.77
CA ARG A 17 -11.38 1.86 28.36
C ARG A 17 -12.60 1.94 27.46
N LEU A 18 -13.73 1.48 27.98
CA LEU A 18 -15.03 1.60 27.31
C LEU A 18 -15.95 2.42 28.21
N SER A 19 -16.66 3.38 27.61
CA SER A 19 -17.62 4.18 28.35
C SER A 19 -18.94 4.29 27.57
N TRP A 20 -20.02 4.32 28.32
CA TRP A 20 -21.38 4.44 27.77
C TRP A 20 -22.20 5.43 28.57
N ARG A 21 -23.05 6.18 27.89
CA ARG A 21 -23.98 7.10 28.54
C ARG A 21 -25.42 6.73 28.19
N SER A 22 -26.24 6.54 29.23
CA SER A 22 -27.69 6.37 29.10
C SER A 22 -28.43 7.68 29.39
N ASN A 23 -29.51 7.93 28.68
CA ASN A 23 -30.35 9.11 28.90
C ASN A 23 -31.32 8.92 30.09
N CYS A 24 -31.46 7.73 30.63
CA CYS A 24 -32.30 7.43 31.78
C CYS A 24 -31.55 6.54 32.78
N GLY A 25 -31.96 6.57 34.04
CA GLY A 25 -31.43 5.71 35.09
C GLY A 25 -31.75 4.24 34.82
N VAL A 26 -30.75 3.39 34.68
CA VAL A 26 -30.85 1.97 34.34
C VAL A 26 -29.79 1.18 35.09
N TYR A 27 -29.96 -0.13 35.14
CA TYR A 27 -28.91 -1.06 35.56
C TYR A 27 -28.14 -1.51 34.34
N GLY A 28 -26.81 -1.60 34.47
CA GLY A 28 -25.92 -2.00 33.39
C GLY A 28 -25.11 -3.23 33.75
N THR A 29 -25.02 -4.18 32.84
CA THR A 29 -24.19 -5.39 32.97
C THR A 29 -23.23 -5.45 31.79
N TRP A 30 -21.95 -5.49 32.09
CA TRP A 30 -20.93 -5.68 31.07
C TRP A 30 -20.71 -7.16 30.78
N LYS A 31 -20.62 -7.49 29.52
CA LYS A 31 -20.30 -8.84 29.01
C LYS A 31 -19.12 -8.76 28.06
N LYS A 32 -18.34 -9.83 27.98
CA LYS A 32 -17.35 -10.07 26.93
C LYS A 32 -17.66 -11.41 26.30
N ASP A 33 -17.86 -11.42 24.99
CA ASP A 33 -18.22 -12.62 24.22
C ASP A 33 -19.34 -13.42 24.91
N GLU A 34 -20.45 -12.72 25.25
CA GLU A 34 -21.66 -13.19 25.96
C GLU A 34 -21.44 -13.59 27.43
N LYS A 35 -20.21 -13.60 27.97
CA LYS A 35 -19.92 -13.88 29.36
C LYS A 35 -19.96 -12.63 30.23
N VAL A 36 -20.66 -12.66 31.34
CA VAL A 36 -20.75 -11.54 32.30
C VAL A 36 -19.36 -11.26 32.89
N LEU A 37 -18.95 -9.99 32.84
CA LEU A 37 -17.73 -9.51 33.47
C LEU A 37 -18.00 -9.12 34.92
N ALA A 38 -17.14 -9.59 35.82
CA ALA A 38 -17.15 -9.20 37.21
C ALA A 38 -16.09 -8.14 37.51
N HIS A 39 -16.40 -7.21 38.43
CA HIS A 39 -15.41 -6.29 38.96
C HIS A 39 -14.41 -7.05 39.82
N GLY A 40 -13.12 -6.85 39.59
CA GLY A 40 -12.03 -7.46 40.36
C GLY A 40 -10.76 -7.67 39.54
N GLY A 41 -9.63 -7.81 40.17
CA GLY A 41 -8.34 -8.02 39.55
C GLY A 41 -7.99 -6.89 38.55
N ARG A 42 -7.82 -7.22 37.25
CA ARG A 42 -7.53 -6.26 36.19
C ARG A 42 -8.76 -5.51 35.69
N VAL A 43 -9.97 -5.99 36.02
CA VAL A 43 -11.24 -5.47 35.52
C VAL A 43 -11.86 -4.51 36.53
N SER A 44 -12.05 -3.27 36.13
CA SER A 44 -12.75 -2.24 36.91
C SER A 44 -14.02 -1.82 36.21
N ILE A 45 -15.17 -2.03 36.88
CA ILE A 45 -16.48 -1.61 36.38
C ILE A 45 -16.96 -0.50 37.29
N SER A 46 -17.36 0.63 36.72
CA SER A 46 -17.98 1.72 37.47
C SER A 46 -19.21 2.26 36.75
N HIS A 47 -20.14 2.74 37.57
CA HIS A 47 -21.35 3.43 37.12
C HIS A 47 -21.57 4.66 37.98
N LYS A 48 -21.56 5.81 37.32
CA LYS A 48 -21.84 7.08 37.96
C LYS A 48 -23.26 7.52 37.59
N ASP A 49 -24.06 7.83 38.58
CA ASP A 49 -25.42 8.38 38.42
C ASP A 49 -26.40 7.47 37.66
N PHE A 50 -26.19 6.14 37.63
CA PHE A 50 -26.97 5.20 36.82
C PHE A 50 -27.15 5.60 35.34
N LYS A 51 -26.33 6.53 34.87
CA LYS A 51 -26.35 7.03 33.49
C LYS A 51 -25.01 6.87 32.80
N HIS A 52 -23.89 6.88 33.54
CA HIS A 52 -22.56 6.72 32.99
C HIS A 52 -21.99 5.38 33.41
N PHE A 53 -21.66 4.54 32.46
CA PHE A 53 -21.09 3.21 32.63
C PHE A 53 -19.71 3.19 32.08
N SER A 54 -18.73 2.74 32.83
CA SER A 54 -17.37 2.54 32.33
C SER A 54 -16.83 1.18 32.71
N LEU A 55 -16.01 0.66 31.82
CA LEU A 55 -15.24 -0.55 31.96
C LEU A 55 -13.79 -0.22 31.68
N GLU A 56 -12.90 -0.61 32.60
CA GLU A 56 -11.46 -0.59 32.38
C GLU A 56 -10.92 -2.00 32.58
N VAL A 57 -10.08 -2.47 31.62
CA VAL A 57 -9.29 -3.68 31.76
C VAL A 57 -7.82 -3.28 31.66
N LYS A 58 -7.10 -3.34 32.77
CA LYS A 58 -5.68 -3.00 32.87
C LYS A 58 -4.81 -4.14 32.38
N ASP A 59 -3.60 -3.81 31.88
CA ASP A 59 -2.62 -4.78 31.39
C ASP A 59 -3.25 -5.73 30.37
N ALA A 60 -3.71 -5.15 29.26
CA ALA A 60 -4.44 -5.87 28.21
C ALA A 60 -3.61 -7.03 27.65
N ARG A 61 -4.25 -8.19 27.50
CA ARG A 61 -3.66 -9.45 27.04
C ARG A 61 -4.48 -10.00 25.87
N GLN A 62 -3.94 -11.00 25.17
CA GLN A 62 -4.63 -11.64 24.04
C GLN A 62 -6.03 -12.14 24.40
N GLU A 63 -6.18 -12.64 25.61
CA GLU A 63 -7.47 -13.09 26.17
C GLU A 63 -8.50 -11.96 26.32
N ASP A 64 -8.08 -10.69 26.26
CA ASP A 64 -8.96 -9.53 26.39
C ASP A 64 -9.53 -9.07 25.03
N GLU A 65 -9.09 -9.63 23.91
CA GLU A 65 -9.76 -9.44 22.62
C GLU A 65 -11.17 -9.99 22.65
N GLY A 66 -12.07 -9.36 21.92
CA GLY A 66 -13.44 -9.83 21.78
C GLY A 66 -14.48 -8.71 21.74
N ASN A 67 -15.74 -9.10 21.74
CA ASN A 67 -16.86 -8.18 21.75
C ASN A 67 -17.31 -7.88 23.18
N TYR A 68 -17.19 -6.60 23.55
CA TYR A 68 -17.66 -6.09 24.83
C TYR A 68 -19.04 -5.50 24.65
N THR A 69 -20.03 -6.03 25.38
CA THR A 69 -21.42 -5.60 25.32
C THR A 69 -21.84 -5.04 26.68
N LEU A 70 -22.45 -3.85 26.64
CA LEU A 70 -23.15 -3.31 27.82
C LEU A 70 -24.66 -3.55 27.60
N GLU A 71 -25.24 -4.37 28.46
CA GLU A 71 -26.70 -4.52 28.55
C GLU A 71 -27.26 -3.57 29.59
N LEU A 72 -28.15 -2.71 29.17
CA LEU A 72 -28.87 -1.77 30.01
C LEU A 72 -30.31 -2.24 30.20
N SER A 73 -30.77 -2.31 31.41
CA SER A 73 -32.16 -2.75 31.70
C SER A 73 -32.81 -1.86 32.74
N ASN A 74 -34.11 -1.64 32.57
CA ASN A 74 -35.00 -1.13 33.59
C ASN A 74 -36.31 -1.96 33.60
N ARG A 75 -37.26 -1.60 34.42
CA ARG A 75 -38.55 -2.36 34.53
C ARG A 75 -39.37 -2.42 33.23
N LYS A 76 -39.06 -1.59 32.21
CA LYS A 76 -39.84 -1.42 30.98
C LYS A 76 -39.12 -1.81 29.71
N ALA A 77 -37.78 -1.82 29.69
CA ALA A 77 -37.00 -2.02 28.45
C ALA A 77 -35.60 -2.61 28.73
N ARG A 78 -35.08 -3.33 27.72
CA ARG A 78 -33.66 -3.75 27.63
C ARG A 78 -33.09 -3.17 26.36
N VAL A 79 -31.86 -2.62 26.46
CA VAL A 79 -31.11 -2.08 25.33
C VAL A 79 -29.66 -2.55 25.50
N SER A 80 -29.03 -2.98 24.44
CA SER A 80 -27.60 -3.33 24.44
C SER A 80 -26.84 -2.54 23.40
N GLY A 81 -25.55 -2.39 23.67
CA GLY A 81 -24.61 -1.88 22.69
C GLY A 81 -23.29 -2.61 22.85
N SER A 82 -22.56 -2.79 21.74
CA SER A 82 -21.32 -3.54 21.73
C SER A 82 -20.18 -2.74 21.11
N ALA A 83 -18.97 -3.02 21.57
CA ALA A 83 -17.72 -2.53 20.98
C ALA A 83 -16.73 -3.69 20.83
N ALA A 84 -16.13 -3.83 19.66
CA ALA A 84 -15.05 -4.77 19.46
C ALA A 84 -13.75 -4.20 20.03
N VAL A 85 -13.03 -5.01 20.81
CA VAL A 85 -11.67 -4.73 21.27
C VAL A 85 -10.71 -5.66 20.55
N THR A 86 -9.75 -5.08 19.83
CA THR A 86 -8.72 -5.83 19.11
C THR A 86 -7.36 -5.45 19.70
N LEU A 87 -6.58 -6.45 20.08
CA LEU A 87 -5.21 -6.24 20.51
C LEU A 87 -4.32 -6.02 19.30
N LEU A 88 -3.66 -4.87 19.30
CA LEU A 88 -2.67 -4.58 18.31
C LEU A 88 -1.33 -5.10 18.81
N GLU A 89 -0.96 -6.28 18.37
CA GLU A 89 0.34 -6.84 18.69
C GLU A 89 1.43 -6.19 17.83
N PHE A 90 2.42 -5.60 18.49
CA PHE A 90 3.71 -5.34 17.87
C PHE A 90 4.54 -6.63 17.83
N ASP A 91 5.22 -6.82 16.72
CA ASP A 91 6.37 -7.71 16.66
C ASP A 91 7.61 -6.96 17.17
N THR A 92 8.70 -7.67 17.43
CA THR A 92 10.02 -7.03 17.43
C THR A 92 10.23 -6.38 16.06
N GLU A 93 10.91 -5.23 16.03
CA GLU A 93 11.23 -4.57 14.75
C GLU A 93 11.99 -5.57 13.87
N TRP A 94 11.35 -5.94 12.76
CA TRP A 94 11.85 -6.98 11.85
C TRP A 94 12.50 -6.40 10.58
N ARG A 95 12.41 -5.07 10.42
CA ARG A 95 13.12 -4.28 9.40
C ARG A 95 13.27 -2.86 9.93
N GLY A 96 14.45 -2.25 9.78
CA GLY A 96 14.68 -0.89 10.23
C GLY A 96 13.97 0.14 9.36
N LEU A 97 13.50 1.22 9.99
CA LEU A 97 13.06 2.45 9.32
C LEU A 97 14.12 3.52 9.54
N PHE A 98 14.88 3.85 8.50
CA PHE A 98 16.06 4.71 8.59
C PHE A 98 15.72 6.18 8.28
N LEU A 99 14.90 6.81 9.14
CA LEU A 99 14.49 8.22 8.98
C LEU A 99 15.67 9.19 8.90
N ALA A 100 16.73 8.95 9.67
CA ALA A 100 17.91 9.79 9.68
C ALA A 100 18.67 9.82 8.34
N GLU A 101 18.48 8.79 7.51
CA GLU A 101 19.16 8.65 6.21
C GLU A 101 18.33 9.21 5.05
N THR A 102 17.10 9.67 5.29
CA THR A 102 16.14 10.09 4.24
C THR A 102 16.71 11.18 3.33
N ASP A 103 17.32 12.22 3.92
CA ASP A 103 17.91 13.33 3.17
C ASP A 103 19.14 12.89 2.36
N GLU A 104 19.91 11.96 2.88
CA GLU A 104 21.07 11.41 2.19
C GLU A 104 20.64 10.54 1.01
N VAL A 105 19.64 9.69 1.21
CA VAL A 105 19.06 8.88 0.13
C VAL A 105 18.48 9.78 -0.96
N LYS A 106 17.77 10.86 -0.61
CA LYS A 106 17.24 11.83 -1.58
C LYS A 106 18.36 12.46 -2.39
N LYS A 107 19.39 12.99 -1.75
CA LYS A 107 20.56 13.58 -2.42
C LYS A 107 21.30 12.59 -3.32
N THR A 108 21.43 11.35 -2.89
CA THR A 108 22.03 10.28 -3.67
C THR A 108 21.24 10.01 -4.95
N LEU A 109 19.92 9.98 -4.86
CA LEU A 109 19.03 9.80 -6.02
C LEU A 109 19.03 11.03 -6.95
N GLU A 110 19.11 12.25 -6.41
CA GLU A 110 19.21 13.49 -7.21
C GLU A 110 20.55 13.57 -7.97
N ALA A 111 21.63 13.07 -7.37
CA ALA A 111 22.96 13.01 -7.98
C ALA A 111 23.21 11.76 -8.82
N PHE A 112 22.23 10.85 -8.91
CA PHE A 112 22.38 9.55 -9.52
C PHE A 112 22.72 9.67 -11.02
N LYS A 113 23.61 8.79 -11.48
CA LYS A 113 23.97 8.65 -12.90
C LYS A 113 23.87 7.18 -13.27
N VAL A 114 23.20 6.90 -14.38
CA VAL A 114 23.07 5.53 -14.90
C VAL A 114 24.45 5.00 -15.28
N SER A 115 24.76 3.79 -14.86
CA SER A 115 26.08 3.15 -15.09
C SER A 115 26.36 2.85 -16.56
N ASN A 116 25.32 2.73 -17.39
CA ASN A 116 25.42 2.45 -18.81
C ASN A 116 25.24 3.73 -19.63
N SER A 117 26.24 4.12 -20.41
CA SER A 117 26.23 5.36 -21.22
C SER A 117 25.19 5.36 -22.36
N GLU A 118 24.72 4.20 -22.79
CA GLU A 118 23.68 4.08 -23.82
C GLU A 118 22.27 4.34 -23.25
N VAL A 119 22.11 4.29 -21.91
CA VAL A 119 20.86 4.47 -21.20
C VAL A 119 20.86 5.80 -20.46
N ARG A 120 20.13 6.79 -20.98
CA ARG A 120 20.05 8.12 -20.34
C ARG A 120 19.20 8.15 -19.10
N CYS A 121 18.15 7.32 -19.04
CA CYS A 121 17.25 7.22 -17.90
C CYS A 121 16.76 5.77 -17.69
N LEU A 122 16.60 5.40 -16.44
CA LEU A 122 16.04 4.11 -16.04
C LEU A 122 14.53 4.16 -16.20
N ARG A 123 13.96 3.11 -16.83
CA ARG A 123 12.51 2.97 -17.06
C ARG A 123 11.90 1.95 -16.11
N PHE A 124 10.89 2.39 -15.38
CA PHE A 124 10.12 1.58 -14.45
C PHE A 124 8.71 1.36 -15.02
N LEU A 125 8.27 0.12 -15.11
CA LEU A 125 6.90 -0.20 -15.51
C LEU A 125 6.06 -0.50 -14.28
N LEU A 126 4.99 0.27 -14.06
CA LEU A 126 4.04 0.04 -12.98
C LEU A 126 2.97 -0.95 -13.44
N GLN A 127 2.78 -2.05 -12.68
CA GLN A 127 1.65 -2.96 -12.88
C GLN A 127 0.88 -3.16 -11.57
N GLY A 128 -0.36 -3.59 -11.67
CA GLY A 128 -1.19 -3.93 -10.50
C GLY A 128 -2.66 -3.67 -10.76
N PRO A 129 -3.55 -4.12 -9.87
CA PRO A 129 -4.99 -3.92 -10.00
C PRO A 129 -5.41 -2.45 -10.12
N VAL A 130 -6.65 -2.22 -10.54
CA VAL A 130 -7.24 -0.88 -10.53
C VAL A 130 -7.36 -0.36 -9.10
N GLY A 131 -7.13 0.94 -8.91
CA GLY A 131 -7.29 1.61 -7.61
C GLY A 131 -6.21 1.33 -6.56
N VAL A 132 -5.14 0.59 -6.89
CA VAL A 132 -4.04 0.32 -5.93
C VAL A 132 -3.07 1.49 -5.74
N GLY A 133 -3.24 2.60 -6.46
CA GLY A 133 -2.43 3.80 -6.31
C GLY A 133 -1.18 3.86 -7.20
N LYS A 134 -1.16 3.22 -8.38
CA LYS A 134 -0.04 3.30 -9.35
C LYS A 134 0.28 4.75 -9.73
N SER A 135 -0.70 5.46 -10.25
CA SER A 135 -0.57 6.87 -10.63
C SER A 135 -0.24 7.77 -9.43
N SER A 136 -0.79 7.46 -8.25
CA SER A 136 -0.49 8.18 -7.01
C SER A 136 0.96 8.01 -6.55
N ILE A 137 1.62 6.88 -6.85
CA ILE A 137 3.06 6.69 -6.58
C ILE A 137 3.88 7.70 -7.39
N ILE A 138 3.57 7.90 -8.67
CA ILE A 138 4.27 8.85 -9.54
C ILE A 138 4.13 10.27 -8.97
N ASN A 139 2.90 10.66 -8.60
CA ASN A 139 2.64 11.96 -7.98
C ASN A 139 3.41 12.11 -6.66
N THR A 140 3.43 11.07 -5.82
CA THR A 140 4.14 11.08 -4.53
C THR A 140 5.64 11.24 -4.73
N ILE A 141 6.26 10.47 -5.64
CA ILE A 141 7.69 10.57 -5.93
C ILE A 141 8.04 11.97 -6.44
N ASN A 142 7.27 12.50 -7.40
CA ASN A 142 7.49 13.87 -7.89
C ASN A 142 7.31 14.91 -6.79
N SER A 143 6.33 14.75 -5.91
CA SER A 143 6.11 15.67 -4.78
C SER A 143 7.31 15.69 -3.83
N VAL A 144 7.92 14.54 -3.56
CA VAL A 144 9.11 14.43 -2.71
C VAL A 144 10.29 15.16 -3.32
N PHE A 145 10.60 14.95 -4.61
CA PHE A 145 11.74 15.61 -5.26
C PHE A 145 11.52 17.10 -5.50
N GLN A 146 10.29 17.49 -5.83
CA GLN A 146 9.97 18.91 -6.05
C GLN A 146 9.74 19.70 -4.76
N GLY A 147 9.60 19.04 -3.60
CA GLY A 147 9.35 19.69 -2.32
C GLY A 147 7.98 20.35 -2.20
N GLN A 148 7.06 20.02 -3.09
CA GLN A 148 5.66 20.52 -3.13
C GLN A 148 4.71 19.45 -3.64
N MET A 149 3.43 19.52 -3.27
CA MET A 149 2.44 18.56 -3.76
C MET A 149 2.24 18.71 -5.28
N VAL A 150 2.34 17.61 -6.00
CA VAL A 150 2.27 17.53 -7.45
C VAL A 150 1.17 16.53 -7.86
N ASN A 151 0.36 16.90 -8.84
CA ASN A 151 -0.67 16.08 -9.43
C ASN A 151 -0.48 16.02 -10.95
N LEU A 152 0.47 15.23 -11.43
CA LEU A 152 0.77 15.04 -12.86
C LEU A 152 -0.16 13.99 -13.49
N THR A 153 -0.54 12.99 -12.72
CA THR A 153 -1.38 11.90 -13.19
C THR A 153 -2.79 12.05 -12.62
N PRO A 154 -3.85 11.82 -13.41
CA PRO A 154 -5.20 11.80 -12.88
C PRO A 154 -5.35 10.66 -11.86
N THR A 155 -5.76 11.00 -10.65
CA THR A 155 -5.97 10.05 -9.56
C THR A 155 -7.43 10.13 -9.12
N ASP A 156 -8.30 9.28 -9.67
CA ASP A 156 -9.69 9.23 -9.23
C ASP A 156 -10.05 7.86 -8.69
N ALA A 157 -10.37 7.81 -7.40
CA ALA A 157 -10.78 6.59 -6.71
C ALA A 157 -12.30 6.33 -6.82
N ALA A 158 -13.07 7.28 -7.37
CA ALA A 158 -14.53 7.28 -7.20
C ALA A 158 -15.30 6.36 -8.17
N THR A 159 -14.72 5.96 -9.30
CA THR A 159 -15.48 5.26 -10.35
C THR A 159 -15.21 3.77 -10.47
N GLY A 160 -14.21 3.24 -9.78
CA GLY A 160 -13.84 1.81 -9.86
C GLY A 160 -13.28 1.36 -11.23
N LYS A 161 -13.18 2.27 -12.20
CA LYS A 161 -12.60 2.00 -13.52
C LYS A 161 -11.22 2.63 -13.62
N SER A 162 -10.33 2.03 -14.42
CA SER A 162 -9.01 2.59 -14.68
C SER A 162 -9.13 3.89 -15.49
N HIS A 163 -8.55 4.98 -14.97
CA HIS A 163 -8.43 6.25 -15.74
C HIS A 163 -7.25 6.23 -16.71
N THR A 164 -6.24 5.42 -16.44
CA THR A 164 -5.11 5.23 -17.33
C THR A 164 -5.52 4.29 -18.45
N ILE A 165 -5.78 4.83 -19.63
CA ILE A 165 -6.14 4.07 -20.83
C ILE A 165 -4.98 3.97 -21.83
N ALA A 166 -3.91 4.72 -21.61
CA ALA A 166 -2.76 4.77 -22.51
C ALA A 166 -1.46 4.42 -21.77
N TYR A 167 -0.51 3.84 -22.49
CA TYR A 167 0.88 3.73 -22.05
C TYR A 167 1.49 5.11 -22.04
N GLN A 168 1.85 5.60 -20.86
CA GLN A 168 2.36 6.95 -20.72
C GLN A 168 3.60 7.00 -19.83
N ALA A 169 4.60 7.74 -20.31
CA ALA A 169 5.87 7.94 -19.62
C ALA A 169 5.83 9.24 -18.80
N TYR A 170 6.17 9.12 -17.53
CA TYR A 170 6.24 10.23 -16.58
C TYR A 170 7.67 10.38 -16.08
N PRO A 171 8.41 11.39 -16.52
CA PRO A 171 9.71 11.71 -15.96
C PRO A 171 9.58 12.21 -14.52
N ILE A 172 10.58 11.90 -13.70
CA ILE A 172 10.68 12.46 -12.35
C ILE A 172 11.53 13.72 -12.43
N GLU A 173 11.05 14.80 -11.83
CA GLU A 173 11.69 16.12 -11.85
C GLU A 173 12.08 16.57 -10.45
N ASP A 174 13.19 17.28 -10.35
CA ASP A 174 13.63 17.94 -9.12
C ASP A 174 12.88 19.28 -8.87
N ALA A 175 13.24 19.98 -7.79
CA ALA A 175 12.65 21.27 -7.43
C ALA A 175 12.89 22.38 -8.48
N GLN A 176 13.92 22.25 -9.33
CA GLN A 176 14.23 23.15 -10.43
C GLN A 176 13.60 22.72 -11.77
N LYS A 177 12.70 21.72 -11.75
CA LYS A 177 12.08 21.13 -12.95
C LYS A 177 13.06 20.46 -13.91
N LYS A 178 14.23 20.11 -13.43
CA LYS A 178 15.19 19.31 -14.18
C LYS A 178 14.82 17.84 -14.04
N SER A 179 14.76 17.13 -15.17
CA SER A 179 14.48 15.69 -15.17
C SER A 179 15.62 14.91 -14.52
N LEU A 180 15.29 14.09 -13.56
CA LEU A 180 16.15 13.05 -13.00
C LEU A 180 16.22 11.87 -13.97
N PRO A 181 17.24 11.00 -13.85
CA PRO A 181 17.40 9.87 -14.76
C PRO A 181 16.42 8.71 -14.46
N PHE A 182 15.17 9.03 -14.19
CA PHE A 182 14.09 8.10 -13.85
C PHE A 182 12.82 8.42 -14.63
N VAL A 183 12.22 7.40 -15.25
CA VAL A 183 10.94 7.51 -15.95
C VAL A 183 10.03 6.38 -15.50
N PHE A 184 8.84 6.73 -15.03
CA PHE A 184 7.81 5.77 -14.71
C PHE A 184 6.82 5.66 -15.87
N ASN A 185 6.61 4.45 -16.33
CA ASN A 185 5.62 4.13 -17.35
C ASN A 185 4.38 3.60 -16.64
N ASP A 186 3.28 4.36 -16.69
CA ASP A 186 1.99 3.95 -16.17
C ASP A 186 1.20 3.20 -17.24
N ILE A 187 0.52 2.15 -16.83
CA ILE A 187 -0.34 1.34 -17.68
C ILE A 187 -1.73 1.20 -17.07
N MET A 188 -2.69 0.85 -17.93
CA MET A 188 -4.03 0.50 -17.49
C MET A 188 -3.99 -0.58 -16.41
N GLY A 189 -4.79 -0.43 -15.36
CA GLY A 189 -4.88 -1.39 -14.27
C GLY A 189 -5.32 -2.76 -14.75
N LEU A 190 -4.81 -3.79 -14.07
CA LEU A 190 -5.24 -5.16 -14.29
C LEU A 190 -6.62 -5.36 -13.65
N GLU A 191 -7.60 -5.74 -14.44
CA GLU A 191 -8.96 -5.98 -13.98
C GLU A 191 -9.25 -7.47 -13.87
N ASN A 192 -10.18 -7.83 -13.00
CA ASN A 192 -10.60 -9.23 -12.80
C ASN A 192 -11.46 -9.77 -13.94
N GLU A 193 -11.98 -8.89 -14.81
CA GLU A 193 -12.78 -9.31 -15.97
C GLU A 193 -11.87 -9.69 -17.14
N LYS A 194 -12.18 -10.80 -17.80
CA LYS A 194 -11.35 -11.33 -18.91
C LYS A 194 -11.26 -10.40 -20.11
N GLU A 195 -12.25 -9.53 -20.31
CA GLU A 195 -12.38 -8.64 -21.46
C GLU A 195 -12.08 -7.16 -21.11
N SER A 196 -11.53 -6.89 -19.93
CA SER A 196 -11.18 -5.53 -19.49
C SER A 196 -9.72 -5.42 -19.06
N GLY A 197 -9.16 -4.20 -19.16
CA GLY A 197 -7.78 -3.94 -18.82
C GLY A 197 -6.79 -4.13 -19.97
N ALA A 198 -5.50 -3.90 -19.69
CA ALA A 198 -4.43 -4.12 -20.65
C ALA A 198 -4.21 -5.61 -20.92
N LEU A 199 -4.03 -5.97 -22.18
CA LEU A 199 -3.66 -7.33 -22.56
C LEU A 199 -2.24 -7.65 -22.07
N ILE A 200 -2.04 -8.86 -21.61
CA ILE A 200 -0.70 -9.33 -21.15
C ILE A 200 0.34 -9.22 -22.27
N ALA A 201 -0.07 -9.49 -23.53
CA ALA A 201 0.79 -9.37 -24.70
C ALA A 201 1.34 -7.94 -24.86
N ASP A 202 0.52 -6.93 -24.61
CA ASP A 202 0.94 -5.52 -24.68
C ASP A 202 1.88 -5.15 -23.56
N ILE A 203 1.62 -5.64 -22.35
CA ILE A 203 2.50 -5.42 -21.20
C ILE A 203 3.87 -6.08 -21.43
N ILE A 204 3.90 -7.28 -22.00
CA ILE A 204 5.14 -7.96 -22.38
C ILE A 204 5.85 -7.19 -23.50
N SER A 205 5.10 -6.63 -24.45
CA SER A 205 5.65 -5.76 -25.50
C SER A 205 6.26 -4.49 -24.91
N ALA A 206 5.62 -3.89 -23.89
CA ALA A 206 6.16 -2.77 -23.14
C ALA A 206 7.47 -3.13 -22.41
N LEU A 207 7.54 -4.30 -21.74
CA LEU A 207 8.77 -4.79 -21.13
C LEU A 207 9.93 -4.85 -22.14
N LYS A 208 9.63 -5.27 -23.36
CA LYS A 208 10.61 -5.40 -24.46
C LYS A 208 10.95 -4.07 -25.16
N GLY A 209 10.34 -2.95 -24.75
CA GLY A 209 10.54 -1.64 -25.37
C GLY A 209 9.82 -1.47 -26.71
N ARG A 210 8.86 -2.32 -27.03
CA ARG A 210 8.13 -2.30 -28.31
C ARG A 210 6.93 -1.37 -28.32
N VAL A 211 6.51 -0.83 -27.17
CA VAL A 211 5.38 0.09 -27.05
C VAL A 211 5.88 1.52 -26.96
N LYS A 212 5.49 2.37 -27.91
CA LYS A 212 5.76 3.81 -27.86
C LYS A 212 4.77 4.52 -26.94
N ASP A 213 5.21 5.65 -26.38
CA ASP A 213 4.39 6.53 -25.55
C ASP A 213 3.11 6.97 -26.28
N GLY A 214 2.00 7.04 -25.56
CA GLY A 214 0.69 7.38 -26.11
C GLY A 214 -0.11 6.20 -26.70
N TYR A 215 0.42 4.97 -26.72
CA TYR A 215 -0.32 3.79 -27.15
C TYR A 215 -1.55 3.58 -26.24
N LYS A 216 -2.72 3.48 -26.87
CA LYS A 216 -3.98 3.21 -26.16
C LYS A 216 -4.23 1.71 -26.09
N PHE A 217 -4.31 1.18 -24.90
CA PHE A 217 -4.63 -0.23 -24.67
C PHE A 217 -6.02 -0.57 -25.19
N ASN A 218 -6.14 -1.72 -25.83
CA ASN A 218 -7.40 -2.26 -26.32
C ASN A 218 -7.57 -3.68 -25.77
N ALA A 219 -8.64 -3.91 -25.01
CA ALA A 219 -8.90 -5.21 -24.41
C ALA A 219 -9.16 -6.33 -25.44
N SER A 220 -9.55 -5.98 -26.66
CA SER A 220 -9.91 -6.95 -27.71
C SER A 220 -8.81 -7.20 -28.73
N SER A 221 -7.78 -6.36 -28.81
CA SER A 221 -6.73 -6.46 -29.83
C SER A 221 -5.39 -5.97 -29.26
N ALA A 222 -4.40 -6.84 -29.30
CA ALA A 222 -3.04 -6.49 -28.91
C ALA A 222 -2.33 -5.64 -29.95
N LEU A 223 -1.29 -4.92 -29.52
CA LEU A 223 -0.38 -4.17 -30.37
C LEU A 223 0.23 -5.10 -31.43
N THR A 224 0.17 -4.67 -32.67
CA THR A 224 0.73 -5.39 -33.83
C THR A 224 1.91 -4.64 -34.45
N GLU A 225 2.72 -5.32 -35.26
CA GLU A 225 3.89 -4.72 -35.91
C GLU A 225 3.52 -3.62 -36.92
N THR A 226 2.26 -3.56 -37.37
CA THR A 226 1.75 -2.53 -38.26
C THR A 226 1.21 -1.30 -37.56
N ASP A 227 1.14 -1.31 -36.23
CA ASP A 227 0.67 -0.18 -35.42
C ASP A 227 1.70 0.96 -35.41
N PHE A 228 1.24 2.20 -35.49
CA PHE A 228 2.09 3.40 -35.42
C PHE A 228 2.90 3.46 -34.11
N HIS A 229 2.35 2.94 -33.01
CA HIS A 229 3.00 2.92 -31.72
C HIS A 229 3.91 1.70 -31.53
N TYR A 230 4.07 0.84 -32.53
CA TYR A 230 5.00 -0.27 -32.45
C TYR A 230 6.45 0.19 -32.72
N ASN A 231 7.36 -0.21 -31.85
CA ASN A 231 8.81 -0.04 -32.04
C ASN A 231 9.40 -1.38 -32.51
N SER A 232 9.77 -1.46 -33.79
CA SER A 232 10.28 -2.69 -34.41
C SER A 232 11.71 -3.04 -34.00
N ALA A 233 12.52 -2.02 -33.61
CA ALA A 233 13.93 -2.18 -33.26
C ALA A 233 14.27 -1.50 -31.90
N PRO A 234 13.75 -2.01 -30.78
CA PRO A 234 13.96 -1.39 -29.47
C PRO A 234 15.43 -1.52 -29.03
N SER A 235 16.03 -0.40 -28.69
CA SER A 235 17.32 -0.33 -28.01
C SER A 235 17.22 -0.72 -26.53
N LEU A 236 18.35 -0.84 -25.84
CA LEU A 236 18.32 -1.04 -24.37
C LEU A 236 17.60 0.14 -23.67
N ALA A 237 17.80 1.37 -24.14
CA ALA A 237 17.15 2.57 -23.59
C ALA A 237 15.60 2.58 -23.71
N ASP A 238 15.04 1.80 -24.64
CA ASP A 238 13.60 1.71 -24.81
C ASP A 238 12.96 0.65 -23.92
N LYS A 239 13.75 -0.32 -23.45
CA LYS A 239 13.28 -1.43 -22.60
C LYS A 239 12.94 -0.98 -21.19
N VAL A 240 12.11 -1.74 -20.50
CA VAL A 240 11.89 -1.58 -19.06
C VAL A 240 13.08 -2.15 -18.32
N HIS A 241 13.57 -1.41 -17.32
CA HIS A 241 14.75 -1.78 -16.54
C HIS A 241 14.38 -2.33 -15.15
N CYS A 242 13.16 -2.05 -14.67
CA CYS A 242 12.61 -2.65 -13.46
C CYS A 242 11.08 -2.69 -13.55
N LEU A 243 10.50 -3.84 -13.21
CA LEU A 243 9.07 -4.00 -13.05
C LEU A 243 8.68 -3.65 -11.61
N VAL A 244 7.75 -2.72 -11.43
CA VAL A 244 7.22 -2.34 -10.12
C VAL A 244 5.78 -2.81 -10.03
N THR A 245 5.55 -3.85 -9.23
CA THR A 245 4.21 -4.33 -8.94
C THR A 245 3.62 -3.53 -7.78
N VAL A 246 2.45 -2.93 -7.98
CA VAL A 246 1.77 -2.13 -6.96
C VAL A 246 0.58 -2.89 -6.40
N ILE A 247 0.53 -3.04 -5.08
CA ILE A 247 -0.48 -3.82 -4.37
C ILE A 247 -1.02 -3.04 -3.18
N HIS A 248 -2.34 -3.08 -2.98
CA HIS A 248 -2.99 -2.50 -1.81
C HIS A 248 -2.84 -3.42 -0.59
N ALA A 249 -2.23 -2.94 0.50
CA ALA A 249 -1.87 -3.73 1.67
C ALA A 249 -3.07 -4.44 2.34
N ASN A 250 -4.24 -3.81 2.38
CA ASN A 250 -5.41 -4.42 2.98
C ASN A 250 -6.11 -5.40 2.04
N ASN A 251 -6.17 -5.07 0.74
CA ASN A 251 -6.89 -5.87 -0.25
C ASN A 251 -6.18 -7.19 -0.58
N ILE A 252 -4.87 -7.31 -0.28
CA ILE A 252 -4.12 -8.55 -0.54
C ILE A 252 -4.73 -9.77 0.16
N PHE A 253 -5.43 -9.57 1.28
CA PHE A 253 -6.11 -10.63 2.01
C PHE A 253 -7.41 -11.11 1.33
N LEU A 254 -7.94 -10.34 0.39
CA LEU A 254 -9.14 -10.68 -0.38
C LEU A 254 -8.81 -11.53 -1.61
N PHE A 255 -7.55 -11.51 -2.06
CA PHE A 255 -7.12 -12.23 -3.24
C PHE A 255 -6.78 -13.68 -2.95
N THR A 256 -7.12 -14.54 -3.91
CA THR A 256 -6.72 -15.94 -4.01
C THR A 256 -5.77 -16.15 -5.18
N GLU A 257 -5.21 -17.34 -5.29
CA GLU A 257 -4.37 -17.69 -6.44
C GLU A 257 -5.15 -17.76 -7.76
N GLU A 258 -6.46 -17.94 -7.69
CA GLU A 258 -7.36 -18.12 -8.84
C GLU A 258 -7.81 -16.78 -9.44
N ASP A 259 -7.60 -15.66 -8.72
CA ASP A 259 -8.00 -14.34 -9.20
C ASP A 259 -7.25 -13.93 -10.48
N ASP A 260 -7.98 -13.51 -11.49
CA ASP A 260 -7.43 -13.13 -12.80
C ASP A 260 -6.33 -12.06 -12.68
N ALA A 261 -6.50 -11.07 -11.82
CA ALA A 261 -5.50 -10.03 -11.59
C ALA A 261 -4.18 -10.62 -11.05
N ILE A 262 -4.26 -11.60 -10.13
CA ILE A 262 -3.09 -12.29 -9.58
C ILE A 262 -2.42 -13.13 -10.67
N GLN A 263 -3.19 -13.86 -11.46
CA GLN A 263 -2.68 -14.67 -12.56
C GLN A 263 -2.00 -13.81 -13.64
N LYS A 264 -2.62 -12.69 -14.00
CA LYS A 264 -2.04 -11.71 -14.95
C LYS A 264 -0.71 -11.16 -14.41
N MET A 265 -0.65 -10.75 -13.14
CA MET A 265 0.60 -10.28 -12.51
C MET A 265 1.71 -11.34 -12.52
N LYS A 266 1.38 -12.61 -12.19
CA LYS A 266 2.33 -13.73 -12.25
C LYS A 266 2.89 -13.95 -13.67
N GLN A 267 2.04 -13.84 -14.71
CA GLN A 267 2.46 -14.01 -16.10
C GLN A 267 3.40 -12.88 -16.56
N VAL A 268 3.06 -11.62 -16.27
CA VAL A 268 3.93 -10.48 -16.59
C VAL A 268 5.25 -10.59 -15.83
N ARG A 269 5.21 -10.96 -14.56
CA ARG A 269 6.41 -11.17 -13.74
C ARG A 269 7.28 -12.30 -14.26
N LYS A 270 6.68 -13.40 -14.73
CA LYS A 270 7.41 -14.48 -15.39
C LYS A 270 8.14 -13.97 -16.64
N ALA A 271 7.44 -13.22 -17.49
CA ALA A 271 8.06 -12.65 -18.68
C ALA A 271 9.18 -11.65 -18.34
N ALA A 272 9.03 -10.82 -17.31
CA ALA A 272 10.10 -9.94 -16.83
C ALA A 272 11.34 -10.73 -16.40
N ARG A 273 11.14 -11.80 -15.64
CA ARG A 273 12.22 -12.71 -15.20
C ARG A 273 12.92 -13.39 -16.37
N ASP A 274 12.18 -13.87 -17.37
CA ASP A 274 12.71 -14.49 -18.56
C ASP A 274 13.56 -13.51 -19.39
N LEU A 275 13.27 -12.21 -19.29
CA LEU A 275 14.05 -11.11 -19.87
C LEU A 275 15.22 -10.65 -18.98
N GLY A 276 15.32 -11.16 -17.76
CA GLY A 276 16.28 -10.74 -16.75
C GLY A 276 15.95 -9.42 -16.08
N VAL A 277 14.76 -8.86 -16.30
CA VAL A 277 14.30 -7.59 -15.71
C VAL A 277 13.98 -7.81 -14.23
N PRO A 278 14.63 -7.07 -13.29
CA PRO A 278 14.34 -7.17 -11.86
C PRO A 278 12.91 -6.70 -11.54
N ASP A 279 12.36 -7.24 -10.46
CA ASP A 279 11.03 -6.89 -10.00
C ASP A 279 11.00 -6.53 -8.51
N VAL A 280 10.23 -5.51 -8.17
CA VAL A 280 9.95 -5.06 -6.81
C VAL A 280 8.46 -4.85 -6.60
N VAL A 281 8.02 -4.88 -5.34
CA VAL A 281 6.63 -4.57 -4.97
C VAL A 281 6.58 -3.31 -4.13
N PHE A 282 5.75 -2.35 -4.53
CA PHE A 282 5.34 -1.23 -3.69
C PHE A 282 3.97 -1.53 -3.10
N MET A 283 3.93 -1.78 -1.79
CA MET A 283 2.71 -2.10 -1.07
C MET A 283 2.12 -0.81 -0.50
N THR A 284 1.06 -0.33 -1.11
CA THR A 284 0.39 0.94 -0.80
C THR A 284 -0.70 0.80 0.27
N HIS A 285 -1.29 1.93 0.70
CA HIS A 285 -2.41 1.99 1.65
C HIS A 285 -2.11 1.29 2.98
N VAL A 286 -0.88 1.36 3.44
CA VAL A 286 -0.43 0.74 4.70
C VAL A 286 -1.14 1.32 5.92
N ASP A 287 -1.51 2.60 5.85
CA ASP A 287 -2.31 3.33 6.82
C ASP A 287 -3.77 2.83 6.88
N HIS A 288 -4.32 2.34 5.79
CA HIS A 288 -5.64 1.69 5.77
C HIS A 288 -5.57 0.24 6.27
N CYS A 289 -4.43 -0.42 6.12
CA CYS A 289 -4.24 -1.79 6.55
C CYS A 289 -4.11 -1.93 8.07
N CYS A 290 -3.44 -0.99 8.72
CA CYS A 290 -3.17 -1.04 10.16
C CYS A 290 -3.44 0.30 10.84
N PRO A 291 -4.38 0.35 11.82
CA PRO A 291 -4.68 1.59 12.57
C PRO A 291 -3.48 2.18 13.32
N LEU A 292 -2.53 1.34 13.78
CA LEU A 292 -1.31 1.83 14.42
C LEU A 292 -0.41 2.55 13.43
N VAL A 293 -0.28 2.01 12.23
CA VAL A 293 0.49 2.61 11.15
C VAL A 293 -0.19 3.89 10.67
N LYS A 294 -1.54 3.92 10.63
CA LYS A 294 -2.32 5.15 10.36
C LYS A 294 -2.03 6.24 11.37
N LYS A 295 -1.91 5.90 12.66
CA LYS A 295 -1.60 6.84 13.74
C LYS A 295 -0.15 7.32 13.67
N ASP A 296 0.78 6.41 13.37
CA ASP A 296 2.21 6.69 13.29
C ASP A 296 2.91 5.70 12.35
N LEU A 297 3.43 6.20 11.22
CA LEU A 297 4.16 5.39 10.23
C LEU A 297 5.44 4.74 10.79
N ASN A 298 6.00 5.23 11.90
CA ASN A 298 7.12 4.56 12.58
C ASN A 298 6.78 3.11 13.01
N ASN A 299 5.51 2.80 13.16
CA ASN A 299 5.05 1.47 13.54
C ASN A 299 5.02 0.47 12.37
N ILE A 300 5.41 0.86 11.16
CA ILE A 300 5.25 0.05 9.96
C ILE A 300 5.96 -1.31 10.06
N TYR A 301 7.19 -1.31 10.55
CA TYR A 301 7.99 -2.53 10.71
C TYR A 301 7.87 -3.18 12.11
N LEU A 302 7.00 -2.63 12.94
CA LEU A 302 6.55 -3.23 14.19
C LEU A 302 5.19 -3.94 14.02
N SER A 303 4.42 -3.57 12.99
CA SER A 303 3.06 -4.06 12.78
C SER A 303 3.03 -5.50 12.27
N LYS A 304 2.50 -6.44 13.07
CA LYS A 304 2.22 -7.81 12.62
C LYS A 304 1.29 -7.84 11.41
N ARG A 305 0.32 -6.91 11.33
CA ARG A 305 -0.63 -6.82 10.22
C ARG A 305 0.08 -6.48 8.91
N ILE A 306 1.01 -5.52 8.91
CA ILE A 306 1.81 -5.18 7.72
C ILE A 306 2.73 -6.35 7.36
N LYS A 307 3.40 -6.98 8.34
CA LYS A 307 4.23 -8.17 8.10
C LYS A 307 3.42 -9.30 7.45
N ALA A 308 2.20 -9.56 7.97
CA ALA A 308 1.31 -10.57 7.41
C ALA A 308 0.85 -10.21 5.98
N ALA A 309 0.56 -8.92 5.69
CA ALA A 309 0.20 -8.47 4.35
C ALA A 309 1.37 -8.67 3.37
N MET A 310 2.60 -8.35 3.77
CA MET A 310 3.80 -8.57 2.96
C MET A 310 4.07 -10.06 2.74
N GLN A 311 3.91 -10.90 3.77
CA GLN A 311 4.04 -12.35 3.63
C GLN A 311 2.98 -12.90 2.67
N ARG A 312 1.71 -12.51 2.82
CA ARG A 312 0.64 -12.91 1.91
C ARG A 312 0.92 -12.48 0.47
N CYS A 313 1.47 -11.28 0.28
CA CYS A 313 1.90 -10.80 -1.04
C CYS A 313 3.04 -11.67 -1.60
N SER A 314 4.04 -11.97 -0.77
CA SER A 314 5.14 -12.86 -1.14
C SER A 314 4.63 -14.22 -1.61
N ASP A 315 3.72 -14.83 -0.87
CA ASP A 315 3.14 -16.14 -1.16
C ASP A 315 2.31 -16.11 -2.46
N LEU A 316 1.44 -15.09 -2.61
CA LEU A 316 0.55 -14.98 -3.77
C LEU A 316 1.27 -14.59 -5.06
N VAL A 317 2.16 -13.60 -5.02
CA VAL A 317 2.81 -13.05 -6.22
C VAL A 317 4.16 -13.72 -6.49
N GLY A 318 4.74 -14.36 -5.46
CA GLY A 318 6.02 -15.05 -5.52
C GLY A 318 7.24 -14.11 -5.48
N VAL A 319 7.10 -12.89 -4.93
CA VAL A 319 8.20 -11.92 -4.77
C VAL A 319 8.81 -12.08 -3.37
N PRO A 320 10.14 -12.17 -3.23
CA PRO A 320 10.78 -12.28 -1.92
C PRO A 320 10.44 -11.09 -1.02
N MET A 321 10.29 -11.34 0.28
CA MET A 321 9.95 -10.32 1.28
C MET A 321 10.86 -9.09 1.27
N ASN A 322 12.15 -9.27 0.97
CA ASN A 322 13.13 -8.17 0.88
C ASN A 322 12.98 -7.31 -0.38
N CYS A 323 12.15 -7.71 -1.33
CA CYS A 323 11.79 -6.94 -2.52
C CYS A 323 10.38 -6.33 -2.40
N ILE A 324 9.72 -6.44 -1.23
CA ILE A 324 8.42 -5.82 -0.96
C ILE A 324 8.63 -4.62 -0.03
N PHE A 325 8.16 -3.45 -0.45
CA PHE A 325 8.34 -2.18 0.24
C PHE A 325 6.97 -1.60 0.58
N PRO A 326 6.62 -1.52 1.88
CA PRO A 326 5.40 -0.85 2.31
C PRO A 326 5.58 0.66 2.16
N VAL A 327 4.63 1.31 1.47
CA VAL A 327 4.66 2.75 1.17
C VAL A 327 3.31 3.39 1.44
N LYS A 328 3.32 4.70 1.69
CA LYS A 328 2.13 5.53 1.74
C LYS A 328 2.20 6.55 0.60
N ASN A 329 1.09 6.73 -0.12
CA ASN A 329 0.96 7.80 -1.10
C ASN A 329 0.39 9.05 -0.45
N TYR A 330 0.76 10.23 -0.95
CA TYR A 330 0.03 11.46 -0.67
C TYR A 330 -1.34 11.43 -1.33
N HIS A 331 -2.34 11.94 -0.63
CA HIS A 331 -3.73 11.98 -1.10
C HIS A 331 -4.40 13.34 -0.86
N GLN A 332 -4.48 13.78 0.38
CA GLN A 332 -5.08 15.05 0.79
C GLN A 332 -4.10 15.99 1.50
N GLU A 333 -2.88 15.54 1.65
CA GLU A 333 -1.83 16.31 2.29
C GLU A 333 -1.47 17.53 1.44
N THR A 334 -1.26 18.66 2.11
CA THR A 334 -0.82 19.91 1.47
C THR A 334 0.67 20.18 1.67
N LYS A 335 1.33 19.36 2.48
CA LYS A 335 2.77 19.46 2.80
C LYS A 335 3.38 18.07 2.86
N GLY A 336 4.68 18.00 2.61
CA GLY A 336 5.47 16.79 2.78
C GLY A 336 5.47 16.26 4.22
N ASP A 337 5.62 14.95 4.36
CA ASP A 337 5.74 14.24 5.63
C ASP A 337 6.98 13.36 5.59
N ALA A 338 7.95 13.62 6.48
CA ALA A 338 9.25 12.96 6.48
C ALA A 338 9.17 11.42 6.54
N LYS A 339 8.15 10.85 7.17
CA LYS A 339 7.98 9.40 7.26
C LYS A 339 7.48 8.81 5.95
N THR A 340 6.53 9.49 5.31
CA THR A 340 6.05 9.14 3.96
C THR A 340 7.19 9.22 2.95
N GLU A 341 8.00 10.30 3.01
CA GLU A 341 9.18 10.49 2.16
C GLU A 341 10.22 9.39 2.38
N CYS A 342 10.51 9.05 3.63
CA CYS A 342 11.42 7.96 3.97
C CYS A 342 11.01 6.64 3.30
N LEU A 343 9.75 6.25 3.43
CA LEU A 343 9.26 4.99 2.88
C LEU A 343 9.37 4.94 1.36
N ILE A 344 8.93 6.01 0.67
CA ILE A 344 8.94 6.03 -0.80
C ILE A 344 10.36 6.15 -1.36
N LEU A 345 11.25 6.94 -0.74
CA LEU A 345 12.63 7.10 -1.16
C LEU A 345 13.44 5.80 -1.00
N HIS A 346 13.28 5.08 0.10
CA HIS A 346 13.93 3.79 0.29
C HIS A 346 13.43 2.72 -0.70
N ALA A 347 12.12 2.71 -1.01
CA ALA A 347 11.58 1.84 -2.03
C ALA A 347 12.13 2.17 -3.42
N LEU A 348 12.20 3.46 -3.75
CA LEU A 348 12.75 3.96 -5.00
C LEU A 348 14.25 3.66 -5.14
N ASP A 349 15.05 3.92 -4.10
CA ASP A 349 16.49 3.63 -4.08
C ASP A 349 16.78 2.17 -4.42
N LYS A 350 16.00 1.25 -3.84
CA LYS A 350 16.14 -0.18 -4.13
C LYS A 350 15.76 -0.51 -5.57
N ALA A 351 14.68 0.06 -6.08
CA ALA A 351 14.27 -0.13 -7.47
C ALA A 351 15.32 0.43 -8.44
N VAL A 352 15.85 1.62 -8.17
CA VAL A 352 16.91 2.27 -8.97
C VAL A 352 18.17 1.44 -9.00
N LYS A 353 18.67 0.98 -7.86
CA LYS A 353 19.85 0.11 -7.79
C LYS A 353 19.65 -1.19 -8.57
N SER A 354 18.50 -1.81 -8.46
CA SER A 354 18.18 -3.04 -9.20
C SER A 354 18.12 -2.79 -10.72
N ALA A 355 17.51 -1.68 -11.13
CA ALA A 355 17.44 -1.28 -12.54
C ALA A 355 18.83 -0.95 -13.14
N ASP A 356 19.67 -0.27 -12.36
CA ASP A 356 21.04 0.08 -12.79
C ASP A 356 21.94 -1.14 -12.91
N ASP A 357 21.84 -2.08 -11.97
CA ASP A 357 22.52 -3.37 -12.07
C ASP A 357 22.12 -4.14 -13.34
N PHE A 358 20.83 -4.12 -13.70
CA PHE A 358 20.34 -4.76 -14.93
C PHE A 358 20.96 -4.14 -16.19
N VAL A 359 20.96 -2.81 -16.32
CA VAL A 359 21.51 -2.16 -17.52
C VAL A 359 23.03 -2.26 -17.58
N ARG A 360 23.72 -2.31 -16.43
CA ARG A 360 25.14 -2.51 -16.34
C ARG A 360 25.58 -3.88 -16.88
N VAL A 361 24.87 -4.94 -16.49
CA VAL A 361 25.16 -6.31 -16.96
C VAL A 361 24.91 -6.45 -18.46
N LYS A 362 23.89 -5.74 -19.02
CA LYS A 362 23.58 -5.78 -20.45
C LYS A 362 24.58 -5.05 -21.33
N SER A 363 25.41 -4.16 -20.78
CA SER A 363 26.51 -3.51 -21.52
C SER A 363 27.69 -4.42 -21.74
N SER A 364 27.84 -5.48 -20.94
CA SER A 364 29.00 -6.35 -20.94
C SER A 364 28.86 -7.56 -21.87
N ASN A 365 27.70 -7.66 -22.55
CA ASN A 365 27.37 -8.69 -23.53
C ASN A 365 27.10 -8.09 -24.91
#